data_56ffe54e8aef88061cc9ee92ceae0bc9
#
_entry.id   56ffe54e8aef88061cc9ee92ceae0bc9
#
_cell.length_a   1.000
_cell.length_b   1.000
_cell.length_c   1.000
_cell.angle_alpha   90.00
_cell.angle_beta   90.00
_cell.angle_gamma   90.00
#
_symmetry.space_group_name_H-M   'P 1'
#
loop_
_entity.id
_entity.type
_entity.pdbx_description
1 polymer ?
#
loop_
_entity_poly.entity_id
_entity_poly.type
_entity_poly.pdbx_seq_one_letter_code
_entity_poly.pdbx_strand_id
1 'polypeptide(L)'
;AYSGAEGEKLMHDNPDIAAVLLDVIMETDAAGLQLVEYIRNELKNETVRIILRTGQPGQAPERRVIVDYDINDYKAKTELTADKLFTSLTASLRSYQQLERMLQTRRGLEIIIDAASTLYDFKSMQRLAEGVLTQIASLLNVDCAGILVLRDGRDINDEFSVLAGSGCYRRYIAANAGSQPLDPEVRTLVKWAFEKRRHEFLGNRTGLYGGTGSG
;
A
#
# COMPACT_ATOMS: atom_id res chain seq x y z
N ALA A 1 -31.52 10.12 -17.28
CA ALA A 1 -30.99 10.35 -18.63
C ALA A 1 -32.02 9.96 -19.66
N TYR A 2 -32.16 10.75 -20.71
CA TYR A 2 -33.08 10.50 -21.81
C TYR A 2 -32.33 10.03 -23.08
N SER A 3 -30.98 10.06 -23.04
CA SER A 3 -30.12 9.61 -24.14
C SER A 3 -28.85 8.94 -23.63
N GLY A 4 -28.13 8.20 -24.49
CA GLY A 4 -26.83 7.63 -24.21
C GLY A 4 -25.81 8.69 -23.82
N ALA A 5 -25.73 9.78 -24.60
CA ALA A 5 -24.79 10.88 -24.32
C ALA A 5 -25.04 11.56 -22.95
N GLU A 6 -26.29 11.72 -22.54
CA GLU A 6 -26.61 12.21 -21.21
C GLU A 6 -26.25 11.19 -20.13
N GLY A 7 -26.43 9.89 -20.42
CA GLY A 7 -26.00 8.79 -19.56
C GLY A 7 -24.49 8.76 -19.35
N GLU A 8 -23.70 8.90 -20.42
CA GLU A 8 -22.25 8.99 -20.36
C GLU A 8 -21.78 10.15 -19.46
N LYS A 9 -22.38 11.34 -19.67
CA LYS A 9 -22.07 12.49 -18.84
C LYS A 9 -22.40 12.27 -17.36
N LEU A 10 -23.58 11.70 -17.05
CA LEU A 10 -23.95 11.41 -15.68
C LEU A 10 -23.00 10.41 -14.99
N MET A 11 -22.60 9.37 -15.73
CA MET A 11 -21.65 8.37 -15.22
C MET A 11 -20.24 8.93 -15.01
N HIS A 12 -19.83 9.84 -15.88
CA HIS A 12 -18.53 10.54 -15.74
C HIS A 12 -18.52 11.47 -14.53
N ASP A 13 -19.59 12.27 -14.38
CA ASP A 13 -19.67 13.30 -13.34
C ASP A 13 -19.98 12.70 -11.95
N ASN A 14 -20.47 11.46 -11.87
CA ASN A 14 -20.86 10.79 -10.64
C ASN A 14 -20.28 9.37 -10.58
N PRO A 15 -19.00 9.21 -10.23
CA PRO A 15 -18.33 7.90 -10.23
C PRO A 15 -18.83 6.96 -9.12
N ASP A 16 -19.60 7.44 -8.17
CA ASP A 16 -20.15 6.73 -7.02
C ASP A 16 -21.54 6.14 -7.25
N ILE A 17 -22.06 6.20 -8.47
CA ILE A 17 -23.33 5.56 -8.82
C ILE A 17 -23.24 4.06 -8.58
N ALA A 18 -24.10 3.56 -7.69
CA ALA A 18 -24.10 2.16 -7.28
C ALA A 18 -24.79 1.22 -8.27
N ALA A 19 -25.87 1.68 -8.91
CA ALA A 19 -26.65 0.89 -9.84
C ALA A 19 -27.25 1.76 -10.95
N VAL A 20 -27.31 1.20 -12.16
CA VAL A 20 -27.94 1.82 -13.33
C VAL A 20 -29.01 0.87 -13.87
N LEU A 21 -30.22 1.39 -14.03
CA LEU A 21 -31.28 0.72 -14.75
C LEU A 21 -31.35 1.32 -16.17
N LEU A 22 -31.03 0.51 -17.16
CA LEU A 22 -30.73 0.98 -18.50
C LEU A 22 -31.60 0.29 -19.55
N ASP A 23 -32.23 1.05 -20.41
CA ASP A 23 -32.92 0.51 -21.58
C ASP A 23 -31.92 0.15 -22.67
N VAL A 24 -32.08 -1.00 -23.31
CA VAL A 24 -31.27 -1.39 -24.47
C VAL A 24 -31.49 -0.42 -25.63
N ILE A 25 -32.77 -0.15 -25.94
CA ILE A 25 -33.19 0.74 -27.02
C ILE A 25 -33.56 2.09 -26.41
N MET A 26 -32.85 3.14 -26.82
CA MET A 26 -33.14 4.53 -26.50
C MET A 26 -33.28 5.33 -27.80
N GLU A 27 -32.39 6.30 -28.07
CA GLU A 27 -32.33 7.04 -29.32
C GLU A 27 -31.90 6.19 -30.54
N THR A 28 -31.17 5.10 -30.27
CA THR A 28 -30.81 4.05 -31.27
C THR A 28 -31.08 2.67 -30.69
N ASP A 29 -31.10 1.66 -31.57
CA ASP A 29 -31.37 0.25 -31.19
C ASP A 29 -30.29 -0.34 -30.26
N ALA A 30 -29.13 0.27 -30.17
CA ALA A 30 -27.98 -0.20 -29.38
C ALA A 30 -27.45 0.83 -28.38
N ALA A 31 -28.09 1.98 -28.20
CA ALA A 31 -27.61 3.07 -27.36
C ALA A 31 -27.32 2.63 -25.91
N GLY A 32 -28.18 1.75 -25.37
CA GLY A 32 -27.96 1.19 -24.04
C GLY A 32 -26.73 0.31 -23.96
N LEU A 33 -26.46 -0.52 -24.96
CA LEU A 33 -25.25 -1.36 -24.99
C LEU A 33 -24.00 -0.54 -25.19
N GLN A 34 -24.03 0.52 -26.02
CA GLN A 34 -22.91 1.46 -26.18
C GLN A 34 -22.58 2.16 -24.86
N LEU A 35 -23.58 2.57 -24.10
CA LEU A 35 -23.36 3.13 -22.77
C LEU A 35 -22.72 2.13 -21.79
N VAL A 36 -23.09 0.85 -21.86
CA VAL A 36 -22.42 -0.19 -21.06
C VAL A 36 -20.95 -0.32 -21.45
N GLU A 37 -20.64 -0.36 -22.75
CA GLU A 37 -19.25 -0.38 -23.22
C GLU A 37 -18.46 0.82 -22.76
N TYR A 38 -19.02 2.01 -22.83
CA TYR A 38 -18.40 3.23 -22.29
C TYR A 38 -18.08 3.10 -20.80
N ILE A 39 -19.04 2.66 -19.98
CA ILE A 39 -18.87 2.46 -18.55
C ILE A 39 -17.75 1.46 -18.23
N ARG A 40 -17.73 0.31 -18.94
CA ARG A 40 -16.76 -0.76 -18.68
C ARG A 40 -15.39 -0.50 -19.29
N ASN A 41 -15.33 0.00 -20.53
CA ASN A 41 -14.10 0.11 -21.31
C ASN A 41 -13.43 1.48 -21.20
N GLU A 42 -14.20 2.57 -21.19
CA GLU A 42 -13.66 3.93 -21.12
C GLU A 42 -13.50 4.40 -19.66
N LEU A 43 -14.58 4.34 -18.87
CA LEU A 43 -14.53 4.74 -17.46
C LEU A 43 -13.84 3.69 -16.56
N LYS A 44 -13.64 2.45 -17.04
CA LYS A 44 -13.08 1.34 -16.26
C LYS A 44 -13.83 1.10 -14.94
N ASN A 45 -15.13 1.41 -14.93
CA ASN A 45 -15.97 1.22 -13.75
C ASN A 45 -16.52 -0.19 -13.69
N GLU A 46 -15.89 -1.05 -12.90
CA GLU A 46 -16.28 -2.44 -12.68
C GLU A 46 -17.25 -2.60 -11.50
N THR A 47 -17.41 -1.57 -10.67
CA THR A 47 -18.20 -1.65 -9.43
C THR A 47 -19.67 -1.37 -9.66
N VAL A 48 -20.02 -0.44 -10.54
CA VAL A 48 -21.42 -0.10 -10.83
C VAL A 48 -22.18 -1.32 -11.33
N ARG A 49 -23.36 -1.54 -10.76
CA ARG A 49 -24.25 -2.64 -11.15
C ARG A 49 -25.19 -2.20 -12.25
N ILE A 50 -25.17 -2.90 -13.37
CA ILE A 50 -25.95 -2.57 -14.55
C ILE A 50 -27.08 -3.57 -14.71
N ILE A 51 -28.32 -3.09 -14.72
CA ILE A 51 -29.53 -3.85 -14.98
C ILE A 51 -30.06 -3.38 -16.33
N LEU A 52 -29.94 -4.22 -17.36
CA LEU A 52 -30.53 -3.92 -18.66
C LEU A 52 -32.01 -4.34 -18.70
N ARG A 53 -32.82 -3.52 -19.34
CA ARG A 53 -34.18 -3.84 -19.65
C ARG A 53 -34.47 -3.71 -21.14
N THR A 54 -35.26 -4.62 -21.69
CA THR A 54 -35.64 -4.64 -23.11
C THR A 54 -37.15 -4.73 -23.29
N GLY A 55 -37.61 -4.05 -24.33
CA GLY A 55 -39.01 -4.22 -24.81
C GLY A 55 -39.21 -5.40 -25.77
N GLN A 56 -38.12 -5.95 -26.30
CA GLN A 56 -38.14 -7.01 -27.30
C GLN A 56 -37.22 -8.18 -26.85
N PRO A 57 -37.70 -9.05 -25.96
CA PRO A 57 -36.95 -10.24 -25.57
C PRO A 57 -36.79 -11.17 -26.79
N GLY A 58 -35.55 -11.48 -27.16
CA GLY A 58 -35.24 -12.42 -28.24
C GLY A 58 -34.42 -11.85 -29.41
N GLN A 59 -34.21 -10.55 -29.53
CA GLN A 59 -33.34 -9.98 -30.57
C GLN A 59 -31.85 -10.24 -30.30
N ALA A 60 -31.42 -10.34 -29.03
CA ALA A 60 -30.10 -10.81 -28.67
C ALA A 60 -30.21 -11.93 -27.62
N PRO A 61 -29.43 -13.02 -27.73
CA PRO A 61 -29.45 -14.06 -26.72
C PRO A 61 -29.02 -13.48 -25.38
N GLU A 62 -29.94 -13.44 -24.40
CA GLU A 62 -29.74 -12.89 -23.05
C GLU A 62 -28.39 -13.27 -22.44
N ARG A 63 -28.00 -14.55 -22.58
CA ARG A 63 -26.73 -15.06 -22.05
C ARG A 63 -25.50 -14.41 -22.68
N ARG A 64 -25.51 -14.11 -23.97
CA ARG A 64 -24.39 -13.44 -24.65
C ARG A 64 -24.26 -11.99 -24.17
N VAL A 65 -25.38 -11.28 -24.08
CA VAL A 65 -25.39 -9.89 -23.63
C VAL A 65 -24.89 -9.78 -22.19
N ILE A 66 -25.26 -10.69 -21.30
CA ILE A 66 -24.79 -10.71 -19.91
C ILE A 66 -23.28 -10.93 -19.84
N VAL A 67 -22.75 -11.86 -20.64
CA VAL A 67 -21.30 -12.21 -20.58
C VAL A 67 -20.44 -11.19 -21.32
N ASP A 68 -20.85 -10.83 -22.55
CA ASP A 68 -20.01 -10.00 -23.43
C ASP A 68 -19.92 -8.55 -22.95
N TYR A 69 -20.97 -8.05 -22.27
CA TYR A 69 -21.03 -6.67 -21.77
C TYR A 69 -20.85 -6.54 -20.25
N ASP A 70 -20.59 -7.64 -19.56
CA ASP A 70 -20.42 -7.63 -18.08
C ASP A 70 -21.57 -6.88 -17.36
N ILE A 71 -22.81 -7.25 -17.68
CA ILE A 71 -23.99 -6.73 -16.99
C ILE A 71 -24.43 -7.66 -15.88
N ASN A 72 -25.14 -7.11 -14.90
CA ASN A 72 -25.48 -7.84 -13.68
C ASN A 72 -26.85 -8.49 -13.75
N ASP A 73 -27.76 -7.93 -14.52
CA ASP A 73 -29.10 -8.47 -14.70
C ASP A 73 -29.70 -8.00 -16.02
N TYR A 74 -30.57 -8.83 -16.61
CA TYR A 74 -31.27 -8.56 -17.88
C TYR A 74 -32.73 -8.91 -17.72
N LYS A 75 -33.64 -7.97 -17.98
CA LYS A 75 -35.07 -8.13 -17.76
C LYS A 75 -35.89 -7.66 -18.95
N ALA A 76 -36.93 -8.44 -19.28
CA ALA A 76 -37.97 -7.96 -20.19
C ALA A 76 -38.81 -6.88 -19.47
N LYS A 77 -39.17 -5.80 -20.19
CA LYS A 77 -40.03 -4.73 -19.63
C LYS A 77 -41.35 -5.26 -19.10
N THR A 78 -41.89 -6.31 -19.76
CA THR A 78 -43.15 -6.98 -19.38
C THR A 78 -43.03 -7.80 -18.10
N GLU A 79 -41.84 -8.23 -17.72
CA GLU A 79 -41.58 -9.04 -16.53
C GLU A 79 -41.21 -8.20 -15.31
N LEU A 80 -40.91 -6.92 -15.48
CA LEU A 80 -40.42 -6.05 -14.46
C LEU A 80 -41.58 -5.47 -13.62
N THR A 81 -42.10 -6.29 -12.70
CA THR A 81 -43.06 -5.85 -11.70
C THR A 81 -42.30 -5.03 -10.59
N ALA A 82 -43.05 -4.25 -9.82
CA ALA A 82 -42.46 -3.46 -8.70
C ALA A 82 -41.67 -4.33 -7.74
N ASP A 83 -42.16 -5.52 -7.40
CA ASP A 83 -41.47 -6.46 -6.48
C ASP A 83 -40.19 -7.03 -7.09
N LYS A 84 -40.24 -7.38 -8.37
CA LYS A 84 -39.04 -7.88 -9.08
C LYS A 84 -37.98 -6.77 -9.22
N LEU A 85 -38.38 -5.55 -9.53
CA LEU A 85 -37.48 -4.40 -9.60
C LEU A 85 -36.84 -4.13 -8.24
N PHE A 86 -37.63 -4.11 -7.17
CA PHE A 86 -37.13 -3.93 -5.80
C PHE A 86 -36.11 -5.01 -5.44
N THR A 87 -36.38 -6.26 -5.77
CA THR A 87 -35.47 -7.40 -5.50
C THR A 87 -34.17 -7.25 -6.28
N SER A 88 -34.22 -6.96 -7.59
CA SER A 88 -33.03 -6.77 -8.42
C SER A 88 -32.19 -5.57 -7.96
N LEU A 89 -32.81 -4.44 -7.65
CA LEU A 89 -32.10 -3.27 -7.14
C LEU A 89 -31.46 -3.54 -5.78
N THR A 90 -32.19 -4.20 -4.87
CA THR A 90 -31.65 -4.55 -3.56
C THR A 90 -30.43 -5.47 -3.67
N ALA A 91 -30.51 -6.49 -4.54
CA ALA A 91 -29.39 -7.39 -4.80
C ALA A 91 -28.19 -6.66 -5.41
N SER A 92 -28.45 -5.77 -6.37
CA SER A 92 -27.42 -4.96 -7.03
C SER A 92 -26.72 -4.01 -6.05
N LEU A 93 -27.47 -3.32 -5.19
CA LEU A 93 -26.92 -2.44 -4.17
C LEU A 93 -26.04 -3.19 -3.14
N ARG A 94 -26.49 -4.38 -2.72
CA ARG A 94 -25.70 -5.23 -1.82
C ARG A 94 -24.40 -5.70 -2.49
N SER A 95 -24.50 -6.11 -3.76
CA SER A 95 -23.32 -6.51 -4.55
C SER A 95 -22.32 -5.35 -4.71
N TYR A 96 -22.81 -4.16 -5.03
CA TYR A 96 -21.98 -2.95 -5.10
C TYR A 96 -21.24 -2.69 -3.79
N GLN A 97 -21.96 -2.69 -2.66
CA GLN A 97 -21.38 -2.47 -1.34
C GLN A 97 -20.31 -3.50 -0.98
N GLN A 98 -20.51 -4.77 -1.36
CA GLN A 98 -19.51 -5.82 -1.13
C GLN A 98 -18.25 -5.60 -1.94
N LEU A 99 -18.38 -5.22 -3.22
CA LEU A 99 -17.25 -4.91 -4.09
C LEU A 99 -16.47 -3.68 -3.60
N GLU A 100 -17.16 -2.63 -3.23
CA GLU A 100 -16.53 -1.42 -2.67
C GLU A 100 -15.71 -1.74 -1.41
N ARG A 101 -16.28 -2.53 -0.48
CA ARG A 101 -15.55 -2.98 0.72
C ARG A 101 -14.32 -3.81 0.38
N MET A 102 -14.44 -4.71 -0.60
CA MET A 102 -13.32 -5.55 -1.05
C MET A 102 -12.20 -4.70 -1.67
N LEU A 103 -12.55 -3.72 -2.52
CA LEU A 103 -11.59 -2.80 -3.12
C LEU A 103 -10.90 -1.90 -2.08
N GLN A 104 -11.66 -1.40 -1.10
CA GLN A 104 -11.09 -0.62 0.01
C GLN A 104 -10.13 -1.45 0.85
N THR A 105 -10.48 -2.70 1.16
CA THR A 105 -9.61 -3.63 1.88
C THR A 105 -8.34 -3.92 1.09
N ARG A 106 -8.46 -4.19 -0.20
CA ARG A 106 -7.31 -4.41 -1.08
C ARG A 106 -6.38 -3.21 -1.12
N ARG A 107 -6.92 -2.00 -1.33
CA ARG A 107 -6.13 -0.74 -1.30
C ARG A 107 -5.42 -0.55 0.04
N GLY A 108 -6.11 -0.84 1.14
CA GLY A 108 -5.51 -0.78 2.48
C GLY A 108 -4.33 -1.75 2.64
N LEU A 109 -4.45 -2.97 2.13
CA LEU A 109 -3.36 -3.95 2.13
C LEU A 109 -2.19 -3.52 1.23
N GLU A 110 -2.45 -2.97 0.05
CA GLU A 110 -1.41 -2.43 -0.84
C GLU A 110 -0.61 -1.31 -0.16
N ILE A 111 -1.28 -0.40 0.54
CA ILE A 111 -0.62 0.67 1.32
C ILE A 111 0.26 0.07 2.43
N ILE A 112 -0.20 -0.96 3.14
CA ILE A 112 0.58 -1.62 4.20
C ILE A 112 1.81 -2.32 3.60
N ILE A 113 1.67 -3.00 2.46
CA ILE A 113 2.79 -3.67 1.78
C ILE A 113 3.83 -2.65 1.32
N ASP A 114 3.41 -1.55 0.72
CA ASP A 114 4.30 -0.47 0.29
C ASP A 114 5.01 0.18 1.50
N ALA A 115 4.28 0.47 2.56
CA ALA A 115 4.86 1.01 3.79
C ALA A 115 5.86 0.01 4.42
N ALA A 116 5.54 -1.29 4.46
CA ALA A 116 6.45 -2.31 4.95
C ALA A 116 7.72 -2.39 4.11
N SER A 117 7.62 -2.33 2.78
CA SER A 117 8.79 -2.36 1.89
C SER A 117 9.73 -1.18 2.12
N THR A 118 9.20 0.01 2.39
CA THR A 118 10.00 1.21 2.69
C THR A 118 10.62 1.18 4.10
N LEU A 119 9.98 0.50 5.06
CA LEU A 119 10.54 0.31 6.40
C LEU A 119 11.77 -0.61 6.40
N TYR A 120 11.86 -1.55 5.47
CA TYR A 120 13.01 -2.44 5.30
C TYR A 120 14.13 -1.83 4.44
N ASP A 121 13.94 -0.62 3.89
CA ASP A 121 15.04 0.07 3.21
C ASP A 121 16.13 0.45 4.21
N PHE A 122 17.39 0.16 3.86
CA PHE A 122 18.57 0.44 4.69
C PHE A 122 18.62 1.90 5.19
N LYS A 123 18.20 2.85 4.35
CA LYS A 123 18.12 4.27 4.74
C LYS A 123 17.09 4.55 5.83
N SER A 124 15.96 3.85 5.82
CA SER A 124 14.93 3.99 6.86
C SER A 124 15.39 3.38 8.17
N MET A 125 16.06 2.23 8.13
CA MET A 125 16.70 1.62 9.30
C MET A 125 17.82 2.51 9.88
N GLN A 126 18.59 3.13 9.02
CA GLN A 126 19.63 4.07 9.45
C GLN A 126 19.05 5.28 10.19
N ARG A 127 18.00 5.91 9.66
CA ARG A 127 17.30 7.03 10.32
C ARG A 127 16.73 6.62 11.69
N LEU A 128 16.12 5.44 11.76
CA LEU A 128 15.61 4.89 13.01
C LEU A 128 16.75 4.70 14.03
N ALA A 129 17.85 4.12 13.59
CA ALA A 129 19.02 3.88 14.42
C ALA A 129 19.65 5.19 14.95
N GLU A 130 19.75 6.23 14.12
CA GLU A 130 20.18 7.56 14.52
C GLU A 130 19.25 8.19 15.56
N GLY A 131 17.92 8.04 15.36
CA GLY A 131 16.91 8.47 16.32
C GLY A 131 17.05 7.76 17.67
N VAL A 132 17.23 6.45 17.66
CA VAL A 132 17.45 5.65 18.88
C VAL A 132 18.70 6.11 19.64
N LEU A 133 19.83 6.30 18.95
CA LEU A 133 21.07 6.81 19.61
C LEU A 133 20.86 8.18 20.22
N THR A 134 20.15 9.08 19.54
CA THR A 134 19.84 10.42 20.04
C THR A 134 18.98 10.35 21.30
N GLN A 135 17.94 9.51 21.30
CA GLN A 135 17.05 9.33 22.45
C GLN A 135 17.75 8.72 23.66
N ILE A 136 18.61 7.71 23.44
CA ILE A 136 19.39 7.10 24.52
C ILE A 136 20.33 8.12 25.13
N ALA A 137 21.07 8.91 24.35
CA ALA A 137 21.94 9.97 24.83
C ALA A 137 21.16 11.00 25.66
N SER A 138 19.97 11.40 25.19
CA SER A 138 19.11 12.34 25.90
C SER A 138 18.59 11.78 27.23
N LEU A 139 18.12 10.52 27.24
CA LEU A 139 17.58 9.87 28.44
C LEU A 139 18.64 9.66 29.52
N LEU A 140 19.84 9.32 29.11
CA LEU A 140 20.95 9.12 30.05
C LEU A 140 21.63 10.42 30.47
N ASN A 141 21.27 11.54 29.83
CA ASN A 141 21.88 12.85 30.02
C ASN A 141 23.41 12.78 29.91
N VAL A 142 23.91 12.01 28.97
CA VAL A 142 25.34 11.82 28.73
C VAL A 142 25.69 12.32 27.33
N ASP A 143 26.74 13.11 27.27
CA ASP A 143 27.35 13.55 26.01
C ASP A 143 28.40 12.50 25.59
N CYS A 144 27.90 11.33 25.14
CA CYS A 144 28.77 10.25 24.73
C CYS A 144 28.59 9.91 23.25
N ALA A 145 29.68 9.47 22.62
CA ALA A 145 29.64 8.91 21.29
C ALA A 145 29.12 7.46 21.34
N GLY A 146 28.14 7.14 20.47
CA GLY A 146 27.52 5.82 20.37
C GLY A 146 27.60 5.24 18.98
N ILE A 147 27.56 3.91 18.89
CA ILE A 147 27.51 3.19 17.65
C ILE A 147 26.40 2.16 17.71
N LEU A 148 25.62 2.05 16.63
CA LEU A 148 24.63 0.98 16.43
C LEU A 148 25.08 0.11 15.26
N VAL A 149 25.22 -1.18 15.53
CA VAL A 149 25.80 -2.14 14.59
C VAL A 149 24.81 -3.26 14.32
N LEU A 150 24.72 -3.67 13.08
CA LEU A 150 23.97 -4.82 12.63
C LEU A 150 24.93 -5.93 12.23
N ARG A 151 24.66 -7.16 12.68
CA ARG A 151 25.41 -8.33 12.23
C ARG A 151 24.74 -8.86 10.96
N ASP A 152 25.45 -8.86 9.85
CA ASP A 152 24.99 -9.50 8.63
C ASP A 152 25.28 -11.02 8.72
N GLY A 153 24.24 -11.79 9.00
CA GLY A 153 24.34 -13.25 9.14
C GLY A 153 24.58 -14.02 7.84
N ARG A 154 24.79 -13.32 6.71
CA ARG A 154 24.98 -13.92 5.40
C ARG A 154 26.44 -14.10 4.99
N ASP A 155 27.37 -13.49 5.71
CA ASP A 155 28.77 -13.49 5.32
C ASP A 155 29.61 -14.40 6.24
N ILE A 156 30.42 -15.28 5.62
CA ILE A 156 31.32 -16.21 6.30
C ILE A 156 32.41 -15.43 7.10
N ASN A 157 32.65 -14.19 6.74
CA ASN A 157 33.67 -13.32 7.35
C ASN A 157 33.18 -12.53 8.58
N ASP A 158 31.93 -12.74 9.04
CA ASP A 158 31.40 -12.10 10.25
C ASP A 158 31.45 -10.56 10.20
N GLU A 159 31.13 -9.98 9.04
CA GLU A 159 31.19 -8.53 8.87
C GLU A 159 30.00 -7.82 9.55
N PHE A 160 30.34 -6.78 10.31
CA PHE A 160 29.37 -5.92 10.97
C PHE A 160 29.09 -4.70 10.10
N SER A 161 27.81 -4.41 9.86
CA SER A 161 27.36 -3.18 9.21
C SER A 161 27.01 -2.14 10.24
N VAL A 162 27.64 -0.96 10.18
CA VAL A 162 27.31 0.16 11.06
C VAL A 162 26.08 0.88 10.52
N LEU A 163 24.98 0.81 11.25
CA LEU A 163 23.73 1.48 10.90
C LEU A 163 23.75 2.96 11.27
N ALA A 164 24.22 3.28 12.46
CA ALA A 164 24.28 4.64 12.93
C ALA A 164 25.47 4.85 13.87
N GLY A 165 25.97 6.07 13.94
CA GLY A 165 27.02 6.47 14.83
C GLY A 165 26.91 7.93 15.21
N SER A 166 27.26 8.27 16.47
CA SER A 166 27.35 9.64 16.96
C SER A 166 28.78 9.96 17.33
N GLY A 167 29.11 11.24 17.38
CA GLY A 167 30.46 11.69 17.73
C GLY A 167 31.52 11.10 16.78
N CYS A 168 32.59 10.53 17.36
CA CYS A 168 33.71 9.95 16.61
C CYS A 168 33.34 8.71 15.77
N TYR A 169 32.20 8.06 16.03
CA TYR A 169 31.76 6.86 15.29
C TYR A 169 31.03 7.16 13.99
N ARG A 170 30.73 8.43 13.69
CA ARG A 170 30.11 8.80 12.40
C ARG A 170 30.92 8.40 11.17
N ARG A 171 32.23 8.29 11.31
CA ARG A 171 33.15 7.88 10.24
C ARG A 171 32.96 6.44 9.76
N TYR A 172 32.31 5.61 10.55
CA TYR A 172 32.10 4.18 10.23
C TYR A 172 30.76 3.89 9.56
N ILE A 173 29.89 4.88 9.38
CA ILE A 173 28.58 4.67 8.76
C ILE A 173 28.75 4.28 7.30
N ALA A 174 28.33 3.07 6.94
CA ALA A 174 28.54 2.48 5.61
C ALA A 174 27.92 3.28 4.44
N ALA A 175 26.86 4.04 4.70
CA ALA A 175 26.17 4.87 3.68
C ALA A 175 26.91 6.18 3.34
N ASN A 176 27.96 6.56 4.09
CA ASN A 176 28.70 7.78 3.82
C ASN A 176 29.83 7.54 2.82
N ALA A 177 29.97 8.45 1.86
CA ALA A 177 31.10 8.43 0.96
C ALA A 177 32.41 8.56 1.78
N GLY A 178 33.29 7.55 1.69
CA GLY A 178 34.52 7.49 2.47
C GLY A 178 34.39 6.81 3.83
N SER A 179 33.37 5.98 4.05
CA SER A 179 33.25 5.16 5.27
C SER A 179 34.51 4.34 5.50
N GLN A 180 34.98 4.33 6.74
CA GLN A 180 36.14 3.55 7.16
C GLN A 180 35.71 2.21 7.74
N PRO A 181 36.51 1.14 7.58
CA PRO A 181 36.26 -0.11 8.29
C PRO A 181 36.38 0.12 9.80
N LEU A 182 35.64 -0.67 10.59
CA LEU A 182 35.74 -0.61 12.06
C LEU A 182 37.16 -0.88 12.50
N ASP A 183 37.66 0.00 13.36
CA ASP A 183 38.95 -0.21 14.01
C ASP A 183 39.00 -1.57 14.73
N PRO A 184 40.14 -2.27 14.75
CA PRO A 184 40.27 -3.60 15.35
C PRO A 184 39.77 -3.67 16.79
N GLU A 185 40.01 -2.62 17.57
CA GLU A 185 39.57 -2.52 18.98
C GLU A 185 38.04 -2.41 19.08
N VAL A 186 37.42 -1.55 18.25
CA VAL A 186 35.97 -1.38 18.19
C VAL A 186 35.31 -2.67 17.69
N ARG A 187 35.92 -3.33 16.68
CA ARG A 187 35.45 -4.62 16.18
C ARG A 187 35.46 -5.69 17.26
N THR A 188 36.52 -5.73 18.07
CA THR A 188 36.65 -6.69 19.17
C THR A 188 35.57 -6.46 20.23
N LEU A 189 35.31 -5.21 20.58
CA LEU A 189 34.26 -4.84 21.54
C LEU A 189 32.87 -5.20 21.03
N VAL A 190 32.61 -4.95 19.73
CA VAL A 190 31.35 -5.30 19.09
C VAL A 190 31.14 -6.83 19.09
N LYS A 191 32.17 -7.61 18.69
CA LYS A 191 32.10 -9.08 18.75
C LYS A 191 31.80 -9.58 20.15
N TRP A 192 32.52 -9.07 21.11
CA TRP A 192 32.33 -9.42 22.51
C TRP A 192 30.91 -9.10 23.01
N ALA A 193 30.36 -7.91 22.69
CA ALA A 193 29.00 -7.53 23.06
C ALA A 193 27.95 -8.49 22.44
N PHE A 194 28.14 -8.93 21.20
CA PHE A 194 27.26 -9.92 20.55
C PHE A 194 27.35 -11.30 21.20
N GLU A 195 28.56 -11.76 21.56
CA GLU A 195 28.77 -13.07 22.18
C GLU A 195 28.21 -13.16 23.59
N LYS A 196 28.44 -12.12 24.39
CA LYS A 196 28.04 -12.13 25.79
C LYS A 196 26.57 -11.86 26.04
N ARG A 197 25.87 -11.20 25.09
CA ARG A 197 24.44 -10.79 25.23
C ARG A 197 24.10 -10.13 26.56
N ARG A 198 25.06 -9.43 27.17
CA ARG A 198 24.93 -8.74 28.48
C ARG A 198 25.30 -7.29 28.34
N HIS A 199 24.57 -6.45 29.06
CA HIS A 199 24.98 -5.06 29.31
C HIS A 199 26.10 -5.11 30.33
N GLU A 200 27.32 -4.79 29.93
CA GLU A 200 28.43 -4.56 30.85
C GLU A 200 28.87 -3.11 30.68
N PHE A 201 28.88 -2.40 31.82
CA PHE A 201 29.56 -1.12 31.88
C PHE A 201 31.07 -1.41 31.94
N LEU A 202 31.79 -1.12 30.89
CA LEU A 202 33.22 -1.10 30.88
C LEU A 202 33.63 0.10 31.73
N GLY A 203 33.79 -0.11 33.02
CA GLY A 203 34.32 0.90 33.94
C GLY A 203 35.65 1.40 33.42
N ASN A 204 35.84 2.70 33.45
CA ASN A 204 36.99 3.50 33.05
C ASN A 204 38.30 2.70 32.79
N ARG A 205 38.41 2.06 31.61
CA ARG A 205 39.73 1.78 31.06
C ARG A 205 40.21 3.09 30.43
N THR A 206 40.78 3.91 31.26
CA THR A 206 41.56 5.10 30.91
C THR A 206 42.68 4.72 29.93
N GLY A 207 42.33 4.61 28.65
CA GLY A 207 43.26 4.25 27.59
C GLY A 207 42.78 4.56 26.21
N LEU A 208 41.45 4.64 26.00
CA LEU A 208 40.87 4.86 24.68
C LEU A 208 40.49 6.30 24.34
N TYR A 209 40.57 7.19 25.33
CA TYR A 209 40.39 8.62 25.12
C TYR A 209 41.57 9.36 25.77
N GLY A 210 42.63 9.55 25.00
CA GLY A 210 43.67 10.51 25.31
C GLY A 210 43.10 11.92 25.28
N GLY A 211 42.41 12.31 26.32
CA GLY A 211 42.14 13.69 26.67
C GLY A 211 43.32 14.18 27.53
N THR A 212 44.31 14.81 26.93
CA THR A 212 45.31 15.61 27.59
C THR A 212 44.62 16.72 28.37
N GLY A 213 44.38 16.48 29.63
CA GLY A 213 44.12 17.52 30.62
C GLY A 213 45.46 18.02 31.15
N SER A 214 45.96 19.08 30.59
CA SER A 214 47.08 19.84 31.17
C SER A 214 46.54 20.96 32.06
N GLY A 215 47.02 21.01 33.29
CA GLY A 215 47.06 22.16 34.15
C GLY A 215 45.86 22.43 35.02
#